data_61b58d5e80037f6300bdeda23d088032
#
_entry.id   61b58d5e80037f6300bdeda23d088032
#
_cell.length_a   1.000
_cell.length_b   1.000
_cell.length_c   1.000
_cell.angle_alpha   90.00
_cell.angle_beta   90.00
_cell.angle_gamma   90.00
#
_symmetry.space_group_name_H-M   'P 1'
#
loop_
_entity.id
_entity.type
_entity.pdbx_description
1 polymer ?
#
loop_
_entity_poly.entity_id
_entity_poly.type
_entity_poly.pdbx_seq_one_letter_code
_entity_poly.pdbx_strand_id
1 'polypeptide(L)'
;GLAWGQVDKPETGEAFKNQDSAEENDSFRKHNLSIGMFDDRTGFSFIGYIYNLKQTDMNEYFIGGGTMIMAFTGTVGWKHYYKKSRLSISSVLCGQYVAHLGFMGFLPTASFTIEYDIVEWAQVKLGGTGLIMLTGDNSSDMGVFPFAGLNFSF
;
A
#
# COMPACT_ATOMS: atom_id res chain seq x y z
N GLY A 1 -7.90 -43.89 64.23
CA GLY A 1 -8.05 -42.63 63.61
C GLY A 1 -7.29 -42.62 62.27
N LEU A 2 -8.00 -42.73 61.13
CA LEU A 2 -7.42 -42.64 59.79
C LEU A 2 -7.57 -41.20 59.34
N ALA A 3 -6.42 -40.50 59.21
CA ALA A 3 -6.33 -39.17 58.61
C ALA A 3 -6.27 -39.31 57.07
N TRP A 4 -7.20 -38.76 56.37
CA TRP A 4 -7.22 -38.63 54.92
C TRP A 4 -6.40 -37.39 54.54
N GLY A 5 -5.28 -37.58 53.84
CA GLY A 5 -4.51 -36.50 53.29
C GLY A 5 -5.27 -35.78 52.16
N GLN A 6 -5.32 -34.46 52.26
CA GLN A 6 -5.74 -33.60 51.16
C GLN A 6 -4.70 -33.64 50.03
N VAL A 7 -5.17 -34.00 48.86
CA VAL A 7 -4.39 -33.89 47.62
C VAL A 7 -4.55 -32.46 47.10
N ASP A 8 -3.51 -31.67 47.21
CA ASP A 8 -3.42 -30.36 46.59
C ASP A 8 -3.48 -30.53 45.06
N LYS A 9 -4.46 -29.90 44.43
CA LYS A 9 -4.51 -29.77 43.00
C LYS A 9 -3.43 -28.77 42.57
N PRO A 10 -2.64 -29.10 41.55
CA PRO A 10 -1.76 -28.09 40.94
C PRO A 10 -2.59 -27.06 40.20
N GLU A 11 -2.46 -25.79 40.55
CA GLU A 11 -2.91 -24.65 39.78
C GLU A 11 -2.09 -24.55 38.50
N THR A 12 -2.58 -25.18 37.43
CA THR A 12 -2.10 -25.00 36.07
C THR A 12 -3.14 -24.18 35.33
N GLY A 13 -3.01 -22.88 35.32
CA GLY A 13 -4.01 -22.08 34.65
C GLY A 13 -3.69 -20.62 34.33
N GLU A 14 -2.51 -20.11 34.61
CA GLU A 14 -2.24 -18.68 34.33
C GLU A 14 -0.94 -18.33 33.59
N ALA A 15 -0.25 -19.30 33.03
CA ALA A 15 1.05 -19.05 32.35
C ALA A 15 0.96 -18.95 30.81
N PHE A 16 -0.23 -19.04 30.19
CA PHE A 16 -0.36 -19.08 28.73
C PHE A 16 -1.07 -17.89 28.10
N LYS A 17 -1.28 -16.79 28.81
CA LYS A 17 -2.05 -15.66 28.29
C LYS A 17 -1.27 -14.39 27.98
N ASN A 18 0.06 -14.40 28.09
CA ASN A 18 0.87 -13.18 27.90
C ASN A 18 1.93 -13.29 26.80
N GLN A 19 1.78 -14.18 25.82
CA GLN A 19 2.76 -14.31 24.75
C GLN A 19 2.26 -13.83 23.36
N ASP A 20 0.97 -13.51 23.20
CA ASP A 20 0.42 -13.11 21.90
C ASP A 20 0.32 -11.59 21.69
N SER A 21 0.88 -10.77 22.57
CA SER A 21 0.80 -9.31 22.44
C SER A 21 2.14 -8.61 22.21
N ALA A 22 3.20 -9.33 21.90
CA ALA A 22 4.55 -8.74 21.78
C ALA A 22 5.14 -8.73 20.36
N GLU A 23 4.44 -9.23 19.32
CA GLU A 23 4.96 -9.26 17.94
C GLU A 23 4.21 -8.40 16.93
N GLU A 24 3.25 -7.58 17.34
CA GLU A 24 2.51 -6.69 16.42
C GLU A 24 3.07 -5.26 16.42
N ASN A 25 4.38 -5.10 16.53
CA ASN A 25 5.07 -3.83 16.38
C ASN A 25 5.99 -3.82 15.16
N ASP A 26 5.57 -4.47 14.07
CA ASP A 26 6.10 -4.15 12.75
C ASP A 26 5.61 -2.74 12.42
N SER A 27 6.52 -1.79 12.50
CA SER A 27 6.23 -0.36 12.49
C SER A 27 5.40 0.01 11.26
N PHE A 28 4.09 0.15 11.46
CA PHE A 28 3.16 0.63 10.45
C PHE A 28 3.62 2.01 9.97
N ARG A 29 4.28 2.04 8.82
CA ARG A 29 4.76 3.27 8.21
C ARG A 29 3.60 3.95 7.49
N LYS A 30 3.11 5.01 8.12
CA LYS A 30 1.92 5.72 7.63
C LYS A 30 2.23 6.64 6.46
N HIS A 31 3.45 7.14 6.40
CA HIS A 31 3.84 8.19 5.47
C HIS A 31 4.80 7.65 4.40
N ASN A 32 4.51 7.94 3.16
CA ASN A 32 5.35 7.55 2.04
C ASN A 32 5.52 8.73 1.09
N LEU A 33 6.75 8.95 0.66
CA LEU A 33 7.10 9.90 -0.40
C LEU A 33 7.54 9.09 -1.62
N SER A 34 6.91 9.34 -2.75
CA SER A 34 7.22 8.70 -4.02
C SER A 34 7.86 9.70 -4.97
N ILE A 35 8.95 9.30 -5.62
CA ILE A 35 9.63 10.07 -6.64
C ILE A 35 9.84 9.16 -7.85
N GLY A 36 9.31 9.56 -9.00
CA GLY A 36 9.44 8.76 -10.23
C GLY A 36 8.54 9.25 -11.33
N MET A 37 8.59 8.56 -12.45
CA MET A 37 7.70 8.82 -13.57
C MET A 37 6.56 7.83 -13.53
N PHE A 38 5.34 8.29 -13.24
CA PHE A 38 4.14 7.50 -13.02
C PHE A 38 4.29 6.51 -11.86
N ASP A 39 3.73 6.80 -10.74
CA ASP A 39 3.72 5.90 -9.57
C ASP A 39 2.39 5.14 -9.48
N ASP A 40 2.43 3.90 -9.05
CA ASP A 40 1.27 3.02 -8.92
C ASP A 40 0.20 3.55 -7.96
N ARG A 41 0.59 4.37 -6.97
CA ARG A 41 -0.29 4.91 -5.92
C ARG A 41 -0.62 6.39 -6.09
N THR A 42 0.29 7.18 -6.66
CA THR A 42 0.07 8.62 -6.90
C THR A 42 -0.24 8.94 -8.37
N GLY A 43 -0.16 7.92 -9.23
CA GLY A 43 -0.54 8.01 -10.62
C GLY A 43 0.35 8.90 -11.45
N PHE A 44 -0.26 9.83 -12.20
CA PHE A 44 0.46 10.80 -13.02
C PHE A 44 1.15 11.87 -12.17
N SER A 45 2.25 11.50 -11.50
CA SER A 45 3.03 12.43 -10.69
C SER A 45 4.51 12.13 -10.77
N PHE A 46 5.35 13.17 -10.68
CA PHE A 46 6.79 13.02 -10.49
C PHE A 46 7.18 12.97 -9.01
N ILE A 47 6.41 13.67 -8.19
CA ILE A 47 6.57 13.66 -6.74
C ILE A 47 5.19 13.44 -6.15
N GLY A 48 5.06 12.44 -5.31
CA GLY A 48 3.81 12.09 -4.66
C GLY A 48 3.98 11.79 -3.19
N TYR A 49 2.93 12.08 -2.43
CA TYR A 49 2.82 11.76 -1.04
C TYR A 49 1.62 10.82 -0.83
N ILE A 50 1.84 9.79 -0.03
CA ILE A 50 0.85 8.76 0.27
C ILE A 50 0.72 8.62 1.77
N TYR A 51 -0.51 8.56 2.23
CA TYR A 51 -0.86 8.25 3.60
C TYR A 51 -1.59 6.92 3.65
N ASN A 52 -1.01 5.94 4.35
CA ASN A 52 -1.62 4.64 4.54
C ASN A 52 -2.68 4.75 5.65
N LEU A 53 -3.94 4.49 5.30
CA LEU A 53 -5.08 4.51 6.21
C LEU A 53 -5.14 3.24 7.06
N LYS A 54 -4.88 2.10 6.43
CA LYS A 54 -4.90 0.78 7.06
C LYS A 54 -3.95 -0.15 6.33
N GLN A 55 -3.19 -0.90 7.09
CA GLN A 55 -2.31 -1.95 6.58
C GLN A 55 -2.62 -3.26 7.30
N THR A 56 -2.66 -4.34 6.54
CA THR A 56 -2.67 -5.72 6.99
C THR A 56 -1.52 -6.43 6.33
N ASP A 57 -1.25 -7.69 6.64
CA ASP A 57 -0.10 -8.43 6.11
C ASP A 57 0.02 -8.35 4.59
N MET A 58 -1.11 -8.45 3.88
CA MET A 58 -1.15 -8.48 2.41
C MET A 58 -1.90 -7.32 1.78
N ASN A 59 -2.51 -6.43 2.54
CA ASN A 59 -3.33 -5.35 1.99
C ASN A 59 -3.00 -4.01 2.61
N GLU A 60 -2.97 -2.97 1.77
CA GLU A 60 -2.83 -1.59 2.18
C GLU A 60 -3.95 -0.75 1.55
N TYR A 61 -4.60 0.07 2.37
CA TYR A 61 -5.55 1.08 1.93
C TYR A 61 -4.90 2.45 2.11
N PHE A 62 -4.94 3.26 1.09
CA PHE A 62 -4.22 4.53 1.09
C PHE A 62 -5.01 5.66 0.45
N ILE A 63 -4.63 6.87 0.83
CA ILE A 63 -4.93 8.10 0.11
C ILE A 63 -3.62 8.78 -0.23
N GLY A 64 -3.61 9.52 -1.31
CA GLY A 64 -2.39 10.20 -1.73
C GLY A 64 -2.67 11.38 -2.64
N GLY A 65 -1.60 12.02 -3.01
CA GLY A 65 -1.61 13.09 -3.98
C GLY A 65 -0.22 13.30 -4.53
N GLY A 66 -0.16 13.88 -5.70
CA GLY A 66 1.11 14.16 -6.34
C GLY A 66 1.03 15.34 -7.28
N THR A 67 2.17 15.72 -7.79
CA THR A 67 2.30 16.81 -8.75
C THR A 67 3.20 16.44 -9.90
N MET A 68 2.85 16.91 -11.09
CA MET A 68 3.65 16.83 -12.29
C MET A 68 3.61 18.20 -12.99
N ILE A 69 4.68 19.01 -12.81
CA ILE A 69 4.89 20.35 -13.35
C ILE A 69 3.68 21.29 -13.20
N MET A 70 2.58 21.04 -13.91
CA MET A 70 1.36 21.86 -13.91
C MET A 70 0.09 21.05 -13.65
N ALA A 71 0.22 19.79 -13.23
CA ALA A 71 -0.88 18.91 -12.89
C ALA A 71 -0.81 18.48 -11.43
N PHE A 72 -1.97 18.40 -10.79
CA PHE A 72 -2.13 17.86 -9.44
C PHE A 72 -2.98 16.60 -9.51
N THR A 73 -2.60 15.61 -8.76
CA THR A 73 -3.35 14.36 -8.63
C THR A 73 -3.77 14.14 -7.19
N GLY A 74 -5.00 13.71 -7.00
CA GLY A 74 -5.49 13.16 -5.74
C GLY A 74 -5.87 11.71 -5.96
N THR A 75 -5.51 10.82 -5.05
CA THR A 75 -5.69 9.38 -5.23
C THR A 75 -6.27 8.73 -4.00
N VAL A 76 -7.06 7.69 -4.23
CA VAL A 76 -7.51 6.75 -3.20
C VAL A 76 -7.43 5.36 -3.77
N GLY A 77 -6.90 4.41 -3.00
CA GLY A 77 -6.69 3.08 -3.56
C GLY A 77 -6.47 1.99 -2.52
N TRP A 78 -6.35 0.81 -3.10
CA TRP A 78 -6.07 -0.43 -2.42
C TRP A 78 -4.93 -1.15 -3.12
N LYS A 79 -3.96 -1.61 -2.33
CA LYS A 79 -2.80 -2.37 -2.76
C LYS A 79 -2.84 -3.75 -2.14
N HIS A 80 -2.65 -4.75 -2.96
CA HIS A 80 -2.56 -6.15 -2.55
C HIS A 80 -1.18 -6.72 -2.86
N TYR A 81 -0.54 -7.28 -1.85
CA TYR A 81 0.73 -7.99 -2.00
C TYR A 81 0.50 -9.48 -2.22
N TYR A 82 1.06 -10.02 -3.28
CA TYR A 82 1.13 -11.47 -3.53
C TYR A 82 2.31 -12.10 -2.81
N LYS A 83 3.36 -11.32 -2.63
CA LYS A 83 4.56 -11.68 -1.89
C LYS A 83 5.11 -10.43 -1.22
N LYS A 84 5.31 -10.51 0.08
CA LYS A 84 5.92 -9.45 0.88
C LYS A 84 7.24 -9.95 1.45
N SER A 85 8.32 -9.49 0.86
CA SER A 85 9.71 -9.81 1.26
C SER A 85 10.59 -8.68 0.71
N ARG A 86 11.90 -8.80 0.80
CA ARG A 86 12.82 -7.83 0.20
C ARG A 86 12.55 -7.59 -1.30
N LEU A 87 12.04 -8.60 -2.01
CA LEU A 87 11.47 -8.48 -3.34
C LEU A 87 9.96 -8.73 -3.22
N SER A 88 9.16 -7.69 -3.32
CA SER A 88 7.72 -7.74 -3.18
C SER A 88 7.03 -7.65 -4.55
N ILE A 89 5.90 -8.34 -4.69
CA ILE A 89 5.07 -8.30 -5.88
C ILE A 89 3.67 -7.90 -5.43
N SER A 90 3.12 -6.88 -6.07
CA SER A 90 1.83 -6.32 -5.70
C SER A 90 0.99 -5.90 -6.90
N SER A 91 -0.31 -5.78 -6.68
CA SER A 91 -1.24 -5.08 -7.56
C SER A 91 -1.90 -3.93 -6.82
N VAL A 92 -2.20 -2.87 -7.54
CA VAL A 92 -2.85 -1.66 -7.00
C VAL A 92 -4.08 -1.35 -7.83
N LEU A 93 -5.20 -1.14 -7.16
CA LEU A 93 -6.41 -0.54 -7.75
C LEU A 93 -6.57 0.85 -7.16
N CYS A 94 -6.65 1.86 -8.01
CA CYS A 94 -6.65 3.24 -7.59
C CYS A 94 -7.63 4.07 -8.41
N GLY A 95 -8.38 4.93 -7.72
CA GLY A 95 -9.11 6.03 -8.34
C GLY A 95 -8.29 7.31 -8.25
N GLN A 96 -8.02 7.92 -9.40
CA GLN A 96 -7.27 9.17 -9.48
C GLN A 96 -8.17 10.30 -9.92
N TYR A 97 -8.05 11.44 -9.25
CA TYR A 97 -8.56 12.71 -9.72
C TYR A 97 -7.39 13.55 -10.20
N VAL A 98 -7.43 13.92 -11.47
CA VAL A 98 -6.37 14.73 -12.10
C VAL A 98 -6.92 16.11 -12.39
N ALA A 99 -6.22 17.14 -11.93
CA ALA A 99 -6.50 18.53 -12.22
C ALA A 99 -5.30 19.15 -12.94
N HIS A 100 -5.51 19.63 -14.15
CA HIS A 100 -4.53 20.33 -14.97
C HIS A 100 -5.19 21.61 -15.52
N LEU A 101 -4.41 22.60 -15.94
CA LEU A 101 -4.91 23.83 -16.56
C LEU A 101 -5.80 23.49 -17.78
N GLY A 102 -7.13 23.49 -17.58
CA GLY A 102 -8.13 23.22 -18.61
C GLY A 102 -8.67 21.80 -18.68
N PHE A 103 -8.22 20.89 -17.84
CA PHE A 103 -8.76 19.53 -17.74
C PHE A 103 -8.91 19.11 -16.27
N MET A 104 -10.08 18.58 -15.96
CA MET A 104 -10.34 17.89 -14.70
C MET A 104 -10.99 16.55 -15.02
N GLY A 105 -10.50 15.47 -14.45
CA GLY A 105 -11.06 14.15 -14.74
C GLY A 105 -10.77 13.12 -13.67
N PHE A 106 -11.63 12.12 -13.60
CA PHE A 106 -11.46 10.95 -12.77
C PHE A 106 -10.97 9.78 -13.63
N LEU A 107 -9.88 9.17 -13.24
CA LEU A 107 -9.22 8.07 -13.96
C LEU A 107 -9.08 6.85 -13.03
N PRO A 108 -9.84 5.78 -13.24
CA PRO A 108 -9.57 4.51 -12.60
C PRO A 108 -8.31 3.87 -13.20
N THR A 109 -7.44 3.37 -12.34
CA THR A 109 -6.20 2.72 -12.72
C THR A 109 -6.03 1.38 -12.04
N ALA A 110 -5.40 0.45 -12.74
CA ALA A 110 -4.95 -0.81 -12.20
C ALA A 110 -3.48 -1.00 -12.54
N SER A 111 -2.66 -1.30 -11.56
CA SER A 111 -1.21 -1.43 -11.72
C SER A 111 -0.72 -2.78 -11.21
N PHE A 112 0.34 -3.26 -11.82
CA PHE A 112 1.12 -4.38 -11.33
C PHE A 112 2.55 -3.92 -11.08
N THR A 113 3.08 -4.18 -9.87
CA THR A 113 4.33 -3.59 -9.40
C THR A 113 5.23 -4.65 -8.79
N ILE A 114 6.50 -4.56 -9.12
CA ILE A 114 7.60 -5.26 -8.46
C ILE A 114 8.39 -4.21 -7.68
N GLU A 115 8.57 -4.45 -6.39
CA GLU A 115 9.24 -3.56 -5.45
C GLU A 115 10.46 -4.26 -4.86
N TYR A 116 11.57 -3.57 -4.79
CA TYR A 116 12.79 -4.06 -4.16
C TYR A 116 13.23 -3.11 -3.06
N ASP A 117 13.32 -3.64 -1.83
CA ASP A 117 13.79 -2.89 -0.67
C ASP A 117 15.31 -2.77 -0.71
N ILE A 118 15.81 -1.57 -1.01
CA ILE A 118 17.25 -1.26 -0.92
C ILE A 118 17.65 -1.23 0.55
N VAL A 119 16.88 -0.50 1.33
CA VAL A 119 16.96 -0.39 2.80
C VAL A 119 15.54 -0.33 3.35
N GLU A 120 15.39 -0.44 4.66
CA GLU A 120 14.06 -0.47 5.30
C GLU A 120 13.15 0.72 4.97
N TRP A 121 13.70 1.88 4.68
CA TRP A 121 12.97 3.12 4.41
C TRP A 121 12.98 3.51 2.92
N ALA A 122 13.68 2.79 2.03
CA ALA A 122 13.78 3.11 0.60
C ALA A 122 13.62 1.89 -0.29
N GLN A 123 12.72 2.00 -1.26
CA GLN A 123 12.36 0.96 -2.23
C GLN A 123 12.50 1.47 -3.66
N VAL A 124 12.94 0.62 -4.56
CA VAL A 124 12.80 0.79 -6.00
C VAL A 124 11.54 0.07 -6.46
N LYS A 125 10.79 0.71 -7.34
CA LYS A 125 9.58 0.18 -7.95
C LYS A 125 9.72 0.13 -9.46
N LEU A 126 9.26 -0.98 -10.04
CA LEU A 126 9.10 -1.16 -11.47
C LEU A 126 7.74 -1.79 -11.74
N GLY A 127 7.02 -1.31 -12.73
CA GLY A 127 5.71 -1.85 -13.01
C GLY A 127 5.06 -1.34 -14.27
N GLY A 128 3.79 -1.71 -14.43
CA GLY A 128 2.91 -1.24 -15.48
C GLY A 128 1.56 -0.81 -14.91
N THR A 129 1.06 0.31 -15.38
CA THR A 129 -0.26 0.86 -15.04
C THR A 129 -1.15 0.84 -16.26
N GLY A 130 -2.34 0.24 -16.10
CA GLY A 130 -3.44 0.32 -17.05
C GLY A 130 -4.36 1.48 -16.66
N LEU A 131 -4.72 2.30 -17.65
CA LEU A 131 -5.68 3.41 -17.53
C LEU A 131 -6.92 3.07 -18.34
N ILE A 132 -8.09 3.35 -17.78
CA ILE A 132 -9.36 3.30 -18.51
C ILE A 132 -9.84 4.73 -18.66
N MET A 133 -9.73 5.29 -19.88
CA MET A 133 -10.32 6.58 -20.20
C MET A 133 -11.79 6.37 -20.58
N LEU A 134 -12.68 6.89 -19.76
CA LEU A 134 -14.10 6.94 -20.06
C LEU A 134 -14.36 8.18 -20.93
N THR A 135 -14.29 8.02 -22.23
CA THR A 135 -14.67 9.06 -23.19
C THR A 135 -16.16 8.93 -23.49
N GLY A 136 -16.87 10.06 -23.54
CA GLY A 136 -18.35 10.12 -23.63
C GLY A 136 -18.99 9.46 -24.87
N ASP A 137 -18.23 8.93 -25.80
CA ASP A 137 -18.67 8.29 -27.05
C ASP A 137 -18.53 6.77 -27.03
N ASN A 138 -18.94 6.09 -25.97
CA ASN A 138 -18.94 4.61 -25.88
C ASN A 138 -17.62 3.89 -26.29
N SER A 139 -16.54 4.60 -26.48
CA SER A 139 -15.21 4.04 -26.73
C SER A 139 -14.38 4.16 -25.43
N SER A 140 -14.03 3.04 -24.85
CA SER A 140 -13.07 2.98 -23.76
C SER A 140 -11.69 2.70 -24.36
N ASP A 141 -10.81 3.66 -24.37
CA ASP A 141 -9.41 3.46 -24.72
C ASP A 141 -8.65 2.98 -23.48
N MET A 142 -8.03 1.82 -23.58
CA MET A 142 -7.17 1.28 -22.54
C MET A 142 -5.73 1.55 -22.92
N GLY A 143 -5.04 2.36 -22.13
CA GLY A 143 -3.60 2.60 -22.25
C GLY A 143 -2.83 1.83 -21.17
N VAL A 144 -1.72 1.20 -21.54
CA VAL A 144 -0.78 0.60 -20.57
C VAL A 144 0.54 1.35 -20.62
N PHE A 145 0.98 1.83 -19.47
CA PHE A 145 2.21 2.62 -19.34
C PHE A 145 3.16 1.95 -18.36
N PRO A 146 4.42 1.71 -18.75
CA PRO A 146 5.44 1.29 -17.80
C PRO A 146 5.81 2.43 -16.88
N PHE A 147 6.17 2.12 -15.64
CA PHE A 147 6.68 3.10 -14.70
C PHE A 147 7.88 2.58 -13.90
N ALA A 148 8.69 3.51 -13.44
CA ALA A 148 9.79 3.27 -12.53
C ALA A 148 9.85 4.42 -11.51
N GLY A 149 10.14 4.08 -10.25
CA GLY A 149 10.18 5.08 -9.20
C GLY A 149 10.93 4.62 -7.96
N LEU A 150 11.15 5.58 -7.07
CA LEU A 150 11.66 5.40 -5.71
C LEU A 150 10.57 5.73 -4.72
N ASN A 151 10.43 4.92 -3.70
CA ASN A 151 9.51 5.16 -2.60
C ASN A 151 10.29 5.24 -1.29
N PHE A 152 9.97 6.23 -0.48
CA PHE A 152 10.56 6.46 0.84
C PHE A 152 9.45 6.39 1.89
N SER A 153 9.60 5.49 2.86
CA SER A 153 8.60 5.23 3.91
C SER A 153 9.12 5.68 5.27
N PHE A 154 8.32 6.43 6.05
CA PHE A 154 8.68 6.96 7.37
C PHE A 154 7.45 7.13 8.29
#